data_e8e3ea724d6f04fb58e60c81226c496c
#
_entry.id   e8e3ea724d6f04fb58e60c81226c496c
#
_cell.length_a   1.000
_cell.length_b   1.000
_cell.length_c   1.000
_cell.angle_alpha   90.00
_cell.angle_beta   90.00
_cell.angle_gamma   90.00
#
_symmetry.space_group_name_H-M   'P 1'
#
loop_
_entity.id
_entity.type
_entity.pdbx_description
1 polymer ?
#
loop_
_entity_poly.entity_id
_entity_poly.type
_entity_poly.pdbx_seq_one_letter_code
_entity_poly.pdbx_strand_id
1 'polypeptide(L)'
;MAQNIIKLDDVKSGEVKKSANKKRVRRVKILQYENNPKTGESLNFDETNIIEAINFLDYKLMRWAWVKHDKDVITEADIKDSLLEGEIDGYTVDDLGKKKGTHYHVVLDLKNAMTISAIAKRFGVPEQ
;
A
#
# COMPACT_ATOMS: atom_id res chain seq x y z
N MET A 1 -0.91 5.23 10.61
CA MET A 1 -0.60 5.60 10.09
C MET A 1 -0.03 5.23 8.95
N ALA A 2 0.65 5.58 8.56
CA ALA A 2 0.94 5.52 7.40
C ALA A 2 1.38 4.42 6.67
N GLN A 3 1.03 3.34 7.02
CA GLN A 3 1.46 2.17 6.33
C GLN A 3 0.58 1.88 5.12
N ASN A 4 -0.54 2.56 5.05
CA ASN A 4 -1.48 2.27 4.00
C ASN A 4 -1.26 3.24 2.89
N ILE A 5 -0.63 2.77 1.85
CA ILE A 5 -0.14 3.65 0.82
C ILE A 5 -0.49 3.14 -0.55
N ILE A 6 -1.01 4.02 -1.38
CA ILE A 6 -1.05 3.78 -2.80
C ILE A 6 0.18 4.43 -3.36
N LYS A 7 1.08 3.63 -3.90
CA LYS A 7 2.34 4.13 -4.43
C LYS A 7 2.26 4.25 -5.93
N LEU A 8 2.66 5.39 -6.42
CA LEU A 8 2.66 5.68 -7.84
C LEU A 8 4.10 5.90 -8.27
N ASP A 9 4.36 5.57 -9.53
CA ASP A 9 5.72 5.69 -10.05
C ASP A 9 6.24 7.11 -10.00
N ASP A 10 5.39 8.08 -10.13
CA ASP A 10 5.80 9.46 -10.20
C ASP A 10 5.31 10.31 -9.05
N VAL A 11 4.94 9.72 -7.96
CA VAL A 11 4.48 10.47 -6.82
C VAL A 11 5.60 11.26 -6.22
N LYS A 12 5.34 12.52 -6.03
CA LYS A 12 6.24 13.35 -5.28
C LYS A 12 5.70 13.50 -3.92
N SER A 13 6.57 13.63 -3.00
CA SER A 13 6.12 13.72 -1.71
C SER A 13 5.24 14.87 -1.55
N GLY A 14 4.30 14.64 -0.99
CA GLY A 14 3.29 15.29 -0.47
C GLY A 14 3.04 16.69 -0.45
N GLU A 15 3.65 17.35 -1.21
CA GLU A 15 3.45 18.72 -1.16
C GLU A 15 2.14 19.11 -1.69
N VAL A 16 1.50 18.33 -2.42
CA VAL A 16 0.29 18.77 -3.03
C VAL A 16 -0.77 17.76 -2.88
N LYS A 17 -1.25 17.65 -1.68
CA LYS A 17 -2.19 16.61 -1.42
C LYS A 17 -3.41 16.64 -2.25
N LYS A 18 -3.99 17.82 -2.44
CA LYS A 18 -5.21 17.89 -3.22
C LYS A 18 -4.99 17.53 -4.66
N SER A 19 -3.87 17.93 -5.20
CA SER A 19 -3.56 17.56 -6.57
C SER A 19 -3.38 16.08 -6.71
N ALA A 20 -2.79 15.45 -5.71
CA ALA A 20 -2.60 14.02 -5.74
C ALA A 20 -3.94 13.30 -5.83
N ASN A 21 -4.94 13.79 -5.12
CA ASN A 21 -6.25 13.16 -5.13
C ASN A 21 -6.91 13.18 -6.49
N LYS A 22 -6.58 14.18 -7.30
CA LYS A 22 -7.16 14.32 -8.62
C LYS A 22 -6.26 13.79 -9.72
N LYS A 23 -5.07 13.38 -9.37
CA LYS A 23 -4.15 12.87 -10.37
C LYS A 23 -4.65 11.57 -10.94
N ARG A 24 -4.51 11.42 -12.25
CA ARG A 24 -4.91 10.21 -12.93
C ARG A 24 -3.69 9.38 -13.26
N VAL A 25 -3.79 8.10 -13.04
CA VAL A 25 -2.69 7.18 -13.23
C VAL A 25 -3.18 5.92 -13.91
N ARG A 26 -2.27 5.20 -14.57
CA ARG A 26 -2.59 3.95 -15.23
C ARG A 26 -1.95 2.76 -14.55
N ARG A 27 -0.92 2.97 -13.75
CA ARG A 27 -0.29 1.90 -12.99
C ARG A 27 -0.27 2.30 -11.52
N VAL A 28 -0.69 1.36 -10.68
CA VAL A 28 -0.79 1.60 -9.24
C VAL A 28 -0.21 0.41 -8.50
N LYS A 29 0.52 0.71 -7.45
CA LYS A 29 1.00 -0.30 -6.51
C LYS A 29 0.42 0.05 -5.15
N ILE A 30 -0.15 -0.94 -4.50
CA ILE A 30 -0.73 -0.75 -3.18
C ILE A 30 -0.01 -1.66 -2.20
N LEU A 31 0.40 -1.10 -1.07
CA LEU A 31 0.89 -1.87 0.05
C LEU A 31 -0.04 -1.60 1.21
N GLN A 32 -0.65 -2.65 1.74
CA GLN A 32 -1.64 -2.47 2.81
C GLN A 32 -1.51 -3.58 3.83
N TYR A 33 -1.48 -3.19 5.10
CA TYR A 33 -1.44 -4.13 6.21
C TYR A 33 -2.85 -4.43 6.69
N GLU A 34 -3.04 -5.61 7.26
CA GLU A 34 -4.32 -5.96 7.90
C GLU A 34 -4.48 -5.21 9.20
N ASN A 35 -3.40 -5.07 9.93
CA ASN A 35 -3.40 -4.36 11.20
C ASN A 35 -2.27 -3.34 11.19
N ASN A 36 -2.47 -2.27 11.91
CA ASN A 36 -1.42 -1.27 12.04
C ASN A 36 -0.19 -1.93 12.66
N PRO A 37 0.95 -1.93 11.98
CA PRO A 37 2.12 -2.65 12.48
C PRO A 37 2.69 -2.09 13.77
N LYS A 38 2.32 -0.88 14.13
CA LYS A 38 2.82 -0.26 15.35
C LYS A 38 1.87 -0.41 16.52
N THR A 39 0.57 -0.32 16.28
CA THR A 39 -0.42 -0.34 17.34
C THR A 39 -1.19 -1.65 17.41
N GLY A 40 -1.17 -2.43 16.34
CA GLY A 40 -1.95 -3.66 16.27
C GLY A 40 -3.42 -3.46 15.95
N GLU A 41 -3.85 -2.22 15.79
CA GLU A 41 -5.25 -1.97 15.48
C GLU A 41 -5.62 -2.48 14.10
N SER A 42 -6.82 -3.03 14.00
CA SER A 42 -7.33 -3.50 12.71
C SER A 42 -7.49 -2.34 11.75
N LEU A 43 -7.06 -2.53 10.52
CA LEU A 43 -7.23 -1.55 9.46
C LEU A 43 -8.42 -1.91 8.57
N ASN A 44 -9.18 -2.93 8.97
CA ASN A 44 -10.37 -3.36 8.23
C ASN A 44 -10.08 -3.67 6.78
N PHE A 45 -8.96 -4.35 6.57
CA PHE A 45 -8.54 -4.71 5.23
C PHE A 45 -8.08 -6.16 5.21
N ASP A 46 -8.57 -6.91 4.24
CA ASP A 46 -8.11 -8.28 4.04
C ASP A 46 -8.31 -8.65 2.57
N GLU A 47 -8.18 -9.93 2.27
CA GLU A 47 -8.29 -10.41 0.90
C GLU A 47 -9.61 -10.04 0.25
N THR A 48 -10.67 -9.98 1.03
CA THR A 48 -11.99 -9.65 0.51
C THR A 48 -12.00 -8.28 -0.14
N ASN A 49 -11.34 -7.31 0.48
CA ASN A 49 -11.26 -5.97 -0.10
C ASN A 49 -10.61 -6.01 -1.47
N ILE A 50 -9.55 -6.82 -1.62
CA ILE A 50 -8.83 -6.92 -2.88
C ILE A 50 -9.70 -7.57 -3.92
N ILE A 51 -10.30 -8.69 -3.59
CA ILE A 51 -11.10 -9.46 -4.53
C ILE A 51 -12.30 -8.66 -5.02
N GLU A 52 -12.99 -8.01 -4.10
CA GLU A 52 -14.14 -7.20 -4.46
C GLU A 52 -13.76 -6.01 -5.33
N ALA A 53 -12.66 -5.35 -4.99
CA ALA A 53 -12.22 -4.21 -5.77
C ALA A 53 -11.82 -4.61 -7.19
N ILE A 54 -11.09 -5.71 -7.32
CA ILE A 54 -10.67 -6.19 -8.63
C ILE A 54 -11.89 -6.60 -9.45
N ASN A 55 -12.84 -7.28 -8.86
CA ASN A 55 -14.05 -7.66 -9.56
C ASN A 55 -14.84 -6.44 -10.04
N PHE A 56 -14.93 -5.43 -9.20
CA PHE A 56 -15.63 -4.21 -9.56
C PHE A 56 -14.94 -3.48 -10.70
N LEU A 57 -13.60 -3.47 -10.68
CA LEU A 57 -12.82 -2.74 -11.66
C LEU A 57 -12.46 -3.58 -12.89
N ASP A 58 -12.92 -4.81 -12.94
CA ASP A 58 -12.47 -5.78 -13.95
C ASP A 58 -12.44 -5.22 -15.36
N TYR A 59 -13.50 -4.58 -15.79
CA TYR A 59 -13.58 -4.07 -17.15
C TYR A 59 -12.64 -2.90 -17.42
N LYS A 60 -12.06 -2.33 -16.37
CA LYS A 60 -11.11 -1.24 -16.49
C LYS A 60 -9.67 -1.70 -16.36
N LEU A 61 -9.46 -2.96 -16.01
CA LEU A 61 -8.11 -3.47 -15.77
C LEU A 61 -7.54 -4.14 -17.00
N MET A 62 -6.27 -3.84 -17.30
CA MET A 62 -5.51 -4.56 -18.30
C MET A 62 -4.88 -5.78 -17.69
N ARG A 63 -4.27 -5.60 -16.55
CA ARG A 63 -3.57 -6.64 -15.81
C ARG A 63 -3.61 -6.31 -14.34
N TRP A 64 -3.50 -7.34 -13.54
CA TRP A 64 -3.41 -7.14 -12.10
C TRP A 64 -2.73 -8.35 -11.47
N ALA A 65 -2.19 -8.13 -10.29
CA ALA A 65 -1.64 -9.21 -9.49
C ALA A 65 -1.65 -8.77 -8.04
N TRP A 66 -1.78 -9.73 -7.13
CA TRP A 66 -1.64 -9.41 -5.72
C TRP A 66 -1.09 -10.63 -4.99
N VAL A 67 -0.44 -10.36 -3.88
CA VAL A 67 0.15 -11.40 -3.08
C VAL A 67 0.00 -11.04 -1.62
N LYS A 68 -0.25 -12.06 -0.80
CA LYS A 68 -0.33 -11.91 0.64
C LYS A 68 1.01 -12.31 1.24
N HIS A 69 1.55 -11.46 2.08
CA HIS A 69 2.78 -11.74 2.80
C HIS A 69 2.45 -11.90 4.27
N ASP A 70 2.52 -13.11 4.78
CA ASP A 70 2.22 -13.37 6.18
C ASP A 70 3.34 -14.12 6.90
N LYS A 71 4.48 -14.28 6.25
CA LYS A 71 5.61 -14.99 6.84
C LYS A 71 6.92 -14.24 6.77
N ASP A 72 6.88 -13.01 6.27
CA ASP A 72 8.09 -12.22 6.15
C ASP A 72 8.62 -11.85 7.51
N VAL A 73 9.94 -11.77 7.61
CA VAL A 73 10.59 -11.30 8.82
C VAL A 73 11.33 -10.00 8.53
N ILE A 74 11.57 -9.24 9.58
CA ILE A 74 12.28 -7.98 9.46
C ILE A 74 13.77 -8.29 9.31
N THR A 75 14.37 -7.74 8.27
CA THR A 75 15.76 -7.98 7.92
C THR A 75 16.60 -6.74 8.20
N GLU A 76 17.92 -6.90 8.10
CA GLU A 76 18.82 -5.76 8.22
C GLU A 76 18.53 -4.71 7.16
N ALA A 77 18.16 -5.15 5.97
CA ALA A 77 17.83 -4.22 4.90
C ALA A 77 16.61 -3.36 5.27
N ASP A 78 15.61 -3.96 5.90
CA ASP A 78 14.43 -3.22 6.34
C ASP A 78 14.80 -2.15 7.35
N ILE A 79 15.69 -2.48 8.27
CA ILE A 79 16.12 -1.54 9.29
C ILE A 79 16.89 -0.39 8.66
N LYS A 80 17.77 -0.73 7.73
CA LYS A 80 18.56 0.28 7.04
C LYS A 80 17.68 1.23 6.24
N ASP A 81 16.69 0.67 5.55
CA ASP A 81 15.77 1.50 4.77
C ASP A 81 14.97 2.44 5.65
N SER A 82 14.54 1.98 6.81
CA SER A 82 13.84 2.84 7.76
C SER A 82 14.71 4.02 8.18
N LEU A 83 15.98 3.75 8.45
CA LEU A 83 16.89 4.82 8.84
C LEU A 83 17.12 5.81 7.70
N LEU A 84 17.29 5.29 6.49
CA LEU A 84 17.55 6.15 5.35
C LEU A 84 16.37 7.04 5.01
N GLU A 85 15.18 6.54 5.26
CA GLU A 85 13.96 7.31 4.97
C GLU A 85 13.60 8.24 6.12
N GLY A 86 14.36 8.22 7.20
CA GLY A 86 14.11 9.11 8.30
C GLY A 86 12.84 8.81 9.08
N GLU A 87 12.41 7.57 9.05
CA GLU A 87 11.20 7.19 9.78
C GLU A 87 11.44 7.23 11.26
N ILE A 88 10.61 7.98 11.97
CA ILE A 88 10.75 8.12 13.41
C ILE A 88 10.44 6.82 14.11
N ASP A 89 9.39 6.15 13.65
CA ASP A 89 8.94 4.90 14.25
C ASP A 89 9.29 3.70 13.38
N GLY A 90 10.37 3.78 12.66
CA GLY A 90 10.78 2.69 11.79
C GLY A 90 11.34 1.52 12.58
N TYR A 91 11.75 0.51 11.87
CA TYR A 91 12.34 -0.67 12.48
C TYR A 91 13.69 -0.35 13.11
N THR A 92 13.98 -1.02 14.20
CA THR A 92 15.27 -0.89 14.90
C THR A 92 15.93 -2.26 14.96
N VAL A 93 17.16 -2.28 15.46
CA VAL A 93 17.88 -3.55 15.58
C VAL A 93 17.14 -4.54 16.47
N ASP A 94 16.37 -4.03 17.41
CA ASP A 94 15.58 -4.91 18.28
C ASP A 94 14.50 -5.66 17.51
N ASP A 95 14.13 -5.18 16.35
CA ASP A 95 13.08 -5.81 15.53
C ASP A 95 13.63 -6.87 14.60
N LEU A 96 14.95 -7.00 14.51
CA LEU A 96 15.55 -7.96 13.60
C LEU A 96 15.04 -9.37 13.86
N GLY A 97 14.59 -10.03 12.82
CA GLY A 97 14.09 -11.39 12.91
C GLY A 97 12.66 -11.54 13.36
N LYS A 98 12.02 -10.47 13.79
CA LYS A 98 10.61 -10.54 14.16
C LYS A 98 9.75 -10.62 12.92
N LYS A 99 8.60 -11.24 13.04
CA LYS A 99 7.68 -11.32 11.90
C LYS A 99 7.08 -9.97 11.58
N LYS A 100 7.00 -9.67 10.32
CA LYS A 100 6.22 -8.52 9.86
C LYS A 100 4.74 -8.88 9.97
N GLY A 101 3.90 -7.89 10.18
CA GLY A 101 2.46 -8.12 10.16
C GLY A 101 2.02 -8.55 8.77
N THR A 102 0.88 -9.21 8.71
CA THR A 102 0.30 -9.62 7.44
C THR A 102 0.03 -8.39 6.59
N HIS A 103 0.49 -8.45 5.37
CA HIS A 103 0.28 -7.34 4.45
C HIS A 103 0.14 -7.86 3.03
N TYR A 104 -0.36 -6.98 2.16
CA TYR A 104 -0.65 -7.32 0.79
C TYR A 104 0.02 -6.35 -0.15
N HIS A 105 0.50 -6.88 -1.26
CA HIS A 105 1.01 -6.05 -2.36
C HIS A 105 0.07 -6.25 -3.52
N VAL A 106 -0.43 -5.17 -4.08
CA VAL A 106 -1.33 -5.21 -5.22
C VAL A 106 -0.75 -4.36 -6.33
N VAL A 107 -0.78 -4.85 -7.54
CA VAL A 107 -0.34 -4.09 -8.71
C VAL A 107 -1.48 -4.09 -9.71
N LEU A 108 -1.81 -2.92 -10.20
CA LEU A 108 -2.87 -2.76 -11.19
C LEU A 108 -2.34 -2.01 -12.41
N ASP A 109 -2.64 -2.51 -13.59
CA ASP A 109 -2.44 -1.78 -14.83
C ASP A 109 -3.83 -1.52 -15.40
N LEU A 110 -4.14 -0.25 -15.62
CA LEU A 110 -5.46 0.16 -16.07
C LEU A 110 -5.47 0.42 -17.57
N LYS A 111 -6.60 0.15 -18.20
CA LYS A 111 -6.76 0.45 -19.62
C LYS A 111 -6.74 1.95 -19.87
N ASN A 112 -7.38 2.69 -18.96
CA ASN A 112 -7.42 4.14 -19.03
C ASN A 112 -7.09 4.68 -17.66
N ALA A 113 -6.53 5.88 -17.63
CA ALA A 113 -6.15 6.49 -16.35
C ALA A 113 -7.36 6.71 -15.45
N MET A 114 -7.15 6.52 -14.17
CA MET A 114 -8.17 6.78 -13.15
C MET A 114 -7.55 7.66 -12.08
N THR A 115 -8.40 8.34 -11.31
CA THR A 115 -7.89 9.14 -10.20
C THR A 115 -7.47 8.24 -9.06
N ILE A 116 -6.50 8.70 -8.31
CA ILE A 116 -6.05 7.99 -7.11
C ILE A 116 -7.22 7.82 -6.14
N SER A 117 -8.01 8.85 -6.01
CA SER A 117 -9.16 8.85 -5.11
C SER A 117 -10.12 7.72 -5.41
N ALA A 118 -10.44 7.54 -6.69
CA ALA A 118 -11.38 6.49 -7.09
C ALA A 118 -10.83 5.11 -6.80
N ILE A 119 -9.54 4.92 -7.05
CA ILE A 119 -8.89 3.63 -6.80
C ILE A 119 -8.84 3.33 -5.31
N ALA A 120 -8.40 4.29 -4.53
CA ALA A 120 -8.30 4.12 -3.08
C ALA A 120 -9.64 3.76 -2.47
N LYS A 121 -10.69 4.41 -2.95
CA LYS A 121 -12.02 4.17 -2.44
C LYS A 121 -12.48 2.75 -2.70
N ARG A 122 -12.18 2.22 -3.87
CA ARG A 122 -12.56 0.85 -4.22
C ARG A 122 -11.88 -0.18 -3.33
N PHE A 123 -10.64 0.07 -2.97
CA PHE A 123 -9.89 -0.86 -2.14
C PHE A 123 -10.10 -0.60 -0.65
N GLY A 124 -10.71 0.52 -0.29
CA GLY A 124 -10.91 0.85 1.11
C GLY A 124 -9.61 1.21 1.81
N VAL A 125 -8.69 1.84 1.08
CA VAL A 125 -7.41 2.26 1.65
C VAL A 125 -7.32 3.78 1.62
N PRO A 126 -6.54 4.37 2.53
CA PRO A 126 -6.36 5.82 2.53
C PRO A 126 -5.53 6.25 1.33
N GLU A 127 -5.80 7.45 0.89
CA GLU A 127 -4.99 8.05 -0.15
C GLU A 127 -3.72 8.59 0.44
N GLN A 128 -2.72 8.67 -0.43
CA GLN A 128 -1.45 9.15 0.03
C GLN A 128 -0.98 10.30 -0.85
#